data_4825005addbf462f30864292bbd86bc1
#
_entry.id   4825005addbf462f30864292bbd86bc1
#
_cell.length_a   1.000
_cell.length_b   1.000
_cell.length_c   1.000
_cell.angle_alpha   90.00
_cell.angle_beta   90.00
_cell.angle_gamma   90.00
#
_symmetry.space_group_name_H-M   'P 1'
#
loop_
_entity.id
_entity.type
_entity.pdbx_description
1 polymer ?
#
loop_
_entity_poly.entity_id
_entity_poly.type
_entity_poly.pdbx_seq_one_letter_code
_entity_poly.pdbx_strand_id
1 'polypeptide(L)'
;MRNRTLNWPNVLRKWAASCAATVTGAVLALGPLVAAAAECSRVVYLTLDTGNMRHAEAIAAILKQHDVRATFFLANEKTARGDFAIDASWGGYWKARADEGHAFGSHTWRHGRIAAAPRGIGYRPQFGADAGKSLVLDDASFCAELKRVDVEFQQFAGRPLDAIWRAPGGRTTERATAAAQSCGYAHVQWAPAGFLGDELPSETYPNAVLLARALRDIRDGDVLMAHLGIWSRQEPFAPMLNPLIAGLKERGFCFRTLREHPEYRRASPRPVLASVAARGATGAPAR
;
A
#
# COMPACT_ATOMS: atom_id res chain seq x y z
N MET A 1 -57.54 -32.09 44.92
CA MET A 1 -58.22 -31.90 46.24
C MET A 1 -57.90 -30.52 46.78
N ARG A 2 -58.95 -29.78 47.03
CA ARG A 2 -59.12 -28.56 47.84
C ARG A 2 -58.50 -27.27 47.36
N ASN A 3 -59.41 -26.49 46.73
CA ASN A 3 -59.58 -25.05 46.79
C ASN A 3 -59.41 -24.46 48.21
N ARG A 4 -58.81 -23.31 48.32
CA ARG A 4 -59.28 -22.27 49.23
C ARG A 4 -59.06 -20.89 48.64
N THR A 5 -60.18 -20.31 48.28
CA THR A 5 -60.44 -18.89 48.10
C THR A 5 -60.49 -18.22 49.47
N LEU A 6 -59.94 -17.01 49.59
CA LEU A 6 -60.31 -16.12 50.67
C LEU A 6 -60.36 -14.67 50.15
N ASN A 7 -61.48 -14.07 50.58
CA ASN A 7 -62.19 -12.90 50.11
C ASN A 7 -61.69 -11.63 50.77
N TRP A 8 -61.97 -10.53 50.15
CA TRP A 8 -61.81 -9.14 50.51
C TRP A 8 -62.47 -8.74 51.85
N PRO A 9 -62.15 -7.49 52.44
CA PRO A 9 -63.03 -6.36 52.11
C PRO A 9 -62.35 -4.99 51.89
N ASN A 10 -63.05 -4.16 51.15
CA ASN A 10 -62.94 -2.75 50.91
C ASN A 10 -62.93 -1.90 52.18
N VAL A 11 -62.07 -0.85 52.22
CA VAL A 11 -62.39 0.40 52.90
C VAL A 11 -62.00 1.61 52.04
N LEU A 12 -63.01 2.35 51.66
CA LEU A 12 -62.93 3.68 51.06
C LEU A 12 -62.56 4.73 52.11
N ARG A 13 -61.71 5.73 51.79
CA ARG A 13 -62.11 7.15 51.74
C ARG A 13 -60.94 8.13 51.77
N LYS A 14 -60.95 8.95 50.70
CA LYS A 14 -60.69 10.38 50.69
C LYS A 14 -59.43 10.93 51.39
N TRP A 15 -58.59 11.59 50.56
CA TRP A 15 -58.31 13.05 50.67
C TRP A 15 -57.60 13.49 49.38
N ALA A 16 -58.20 14.48 48.73
CA ALA A 16 -57.62 15.22 47.64
C ALA A 16 -56.66 16.28 48.21
N ALA A 17 -55.47 16.36 47.68
CA ALA A 17 -54.61 17.52 47.76
C ALA A 17 -53.83 17.65 46.46
N SER A 18 -54.14 18.65 45.69
CA SER A 18 -53.44 19.09 44.49
C SER A 18 -52.01 19.53 44.83
N CYS A 19 -51.01 18.89 44.25
CA CYS A 19 -49.69 19.48 44.04
C CYS A 19 -49.38 19.37 42.59
N ALA A 20 -49.49 20.48 41.87
CA ALA A 20 -48.97 20.63 40.51
C ALA A 20 -47.44 20.64 40.57
N ALA A 21 -46.82 19.54 40.28
CA ALA A 21 -45.38 19.47 40.06
C ALA A 21 -45.10 19.71 38.58
N THR A 22 -44.60 20.89 38.25
CA THR A 22 -44.03 21.23 36.93
C THR A 22 -42.78 20.38 36.71
N VAL A 23 -42.92 19.33 35.89
CA VAL A 23 -41.79 18.57 35.39
C VAL A 23 -41.16 19.35 34.29
N THR A 24 -40.13 20.13 34.61
CA THR A 24 -39.20 20.70 33.61
C THR A 24 -38.35 19.56 33.04
N GLY A 25 -38.76 19.03 31.89
CA GLY A 25 -38.00 18.06 31.16
C GLY A 25 -36.72 18.68 30.62
N ALA A 26 -35.58 18.39 31.24
CA ALA A 26 -34.26 18.67 30.65
C ALA A 26 -34.07 17.72 29.48
N VAL A 27 -34.26 18.22 28.27
CA VAL A 27 -33.87 17.52 27.04
C VAL A 27 -32.37 17.57 26.98
N LEU A 28 -31.71 16.50 27.42
CA LEU A 28 -30.29 16.27 27.15
C LEU A 28 -30.14 16.04 25.64
N ALA A 29 -29.71 17.08 24.93
CA ALA A 29 -29.30 16.97 23.53
C ALA A 29 -28.04 16.13 23.50
N LEU A 30 -28.17 14.83 23.20
CA LEU A 30 -27.09 13.97 22.76
C LEU A 30 -26.62 14.48 21.40
N GLY A 31 -25.69 15.42 21.40
CA GLY A 31 -24.94 15.79 20.19
C GLY A 31 -24.21 14.56 19.66
N PRO A 32 -24.10 14.40 18.32
CA PRO A 32 -23.30 13.32 17.77
C PRO A 32 -21.87 13.48 18.27
N LEU A 33 -21.35 12.47 18.99
CA LEU A 33 -19.91 12.32 19.20
C LEU A 33 -19.29 12.09 17.83
N VAL A 34 -18.85 13.15 17.19
CA VAL A 34 -17.92 13.07 16.07
C VAL A 34 -16.63 12.55 16.71
N ALA A 35 -16.39 11.24 16.58
CA ALA A 35 -15.10 10.68 16.93
C ALA A 35 -14.06 11.44 16.09
N ALA A 36 -13.31 12.32 16.74
CA ALA A 36 -12.15 12.95 16.10
C ALA A 36 -11.27 11.81 15.63
N ALA A 37 -11.04 11.73 14.32
CA ALA A 37 -10.07 10.82 13.75
C ALA A 37 -8.78 11.04 14.53
N ALA A 38 -8.27 10.00 15.19
CA ALA A 38 -7.05 10.09 15.98
C ALA A 38 -5.96 10.67 15.07
N GLU A 39 -5.41 11.83 15.46
CA GLU A 39 -4.33 12.44 14.69
C GLU A 39 -3.19 11.44 14.57
N CYS A 40 -2.71 11.26 13.32
CA CYS A 40 -1.60 10.37 13.03
C CYS A 40 -0.33 10.86 13.75
N SER A 41 0.01 10.24 14.87
CA SER A 41 1.23 10.57 15.61
C SER A 41 2.48 9.90 15.06
N ARG A 42 2.33 8.85 14.28
CA ARG A 42 3.40 8.05 13.66
C ARG A 42 2.99 7.62 12.27
N VAL A 43 3.94 7.55 11.35
CA VAL A 43 3.69 7.16 9.97
C VAL A 43 4.60 6.01 9.56
N VAL A 44 4.06 5.04 8.84
CA VAL A 44 4.83 4.00 8.16
C VAL A 44 4.43 3.94 6.69
N TYR A 45 5.35 3.44 5.87
CA TYR A 45 5.18 3.35 4.43
C TYR A 45 5.23 1.87 4.02
N LEU A 46 4.06 1.23 3.88
CA LEU A 46 4.00 -0.15 3.41
C LEU A 46 4.32 -0.19 1.93
N THR A 47 5.32 -1.00 1.57
CA THR A 47 5.69 -1.25 0.18
C THR A 47 5.64 -2.73 -0.16
N LEU A 48 5.27 -3.02 -1.42
CA LEU A 48 5.04 -4.37 -1.91
C LEU A 48 5.72 -4.54 -3.27
N ASP A 49 6.66 -5.46 -3.34
CA ASP A 49 7.32 -5.83 -4.59
C ASP A 49 6.50 -6.93 -5.29
N THR A 50 6.56 -7.04 -6.63
CA THR A 50 5.71 -7.94 -7.41
C THR A 50 5.82 -9.41 -7.00
N GLY A 51 7.00 -10.01 -7.04
CA GLY A 51 7.15 -11.44 -6.80
C GLY A 51 6.27 -12.30 -7.72
N ASN A 52 5.76 -13.44 -7.24
CA ASN A 52 4.96 -14.35 -8.06
C ASN A 52 3.45 -14.01 -8.12
N MET A 53 3.02 -12.92 -7.56
CA MET A 53 1.64 -12.40 -7.58
C MET A 53 0.56 -13.33 -7.00
N ARG A 54 0.91 -14.47 -6.42
CA ARG A 54 -0.06 -15.49 -5.93
C ARG A 54 -1.05 -14.91 -4.92
N HIS A 55 -0.63 -13.96 -4.12
CA HIS A 55 -1.42 -13.36 -3.04
C HIS A 55 -1.89 -11.93 -3.34
N ALA A 56 -1.71 -11.46 -4.57
CA ALA A 56 -2.01 -10.09 -4.96
C ALA A 56 -3.45 -9.67 -4.61
N GLU A 57 -4.44 -10.47 -4.96
CA GLU A 57 -5.86 -10.19 -4.68
C GLU A 57 -6.18 -10.21 -3.17
N ALA A 58 -5.62 -11.17 -2.44
CA ALA A 58 -5.82 -11.25 -0.99
C ALA A 58 -5.20 -10.04 -0.28
N ILE A 59 -4.01 -9.62 -0.69
CA ILE A 59 -3.35 -8.42 -0.16
C ILE A 59 -4.16 -7.16 -0.49
N ALA A 60 -4.66 -7.04 -1.73
CA ALA A 60 -5.53 -5.95 -2.11
C ALA A 60 -6.79 -5.86 -1.25
N ALA A 61 -7.42 -7.00 -0.96
CA ALA A 61 -8.58 -7.07 -0.08
C ALA A 61 -8.24 -6.62 1.36
N ILE A 62 -7.09 -7.03 1.90
CA ILE A 62 -6.61 -6.60 3.23
C ILE A 62 -6.37 -5.08 3.24
N LEU A 63 -5.68 -4.53 2.24
CA LEU A 63 -5.42 -3.09 2.16
C LEU A 63 -6.74 -2.30 2.13
N LYS A 64 -7.71 -2.74 1.33
CA LYS A 64 -9.04 -2.14 1.24
C LYS A 64 -9.81 -2.24 2.55
N GLN A 65 -9.80 -3.40 3.21
CA GLN A 65 -10.46 -3.63 4.50
C GLN A 65 -9.96 -2.65 5.57
N HIS A 66 -8.67 -2.35 5.53
CA HIS A 66 -8.05 -1.44 6.50
C HIS A 66 -7.99 0.01 6.04
N ASP A 67 -8.52 0.37 4.86
CA ASP A 67 -8.34 1.69 4.24
C ASP A 67 -6.85 2.12 4.26
N VAL A 68 -5.97 1.25 3.75
CA VAL A 68 -4.53 1.47 3.69
C VAL A 68 -4.09 1.59 2.25
N ARG A 69 -3.37 2.67 1.94
CA ARG A 69 -2.66 2.84 0.67
C ARG A 69 -1.22 2.40 0.83
N ALA A 70 -0.73 1.64 -0.12
CA ALA A 70 0.64 1.14 -0.16
C ALA A 70 1.38 1.67 -1.41
N THR A 71 2.67 1.41 -1.49
CA THR A 71 3.46 1.64 -2.71
C THR A 71 3.88 0.30 -3.28
N PHE A 72 3.64 0.08 -4.57
CA PHE A 72 4.02 -1.14 -5.28
C PHE A 72 5.27 -0.89 -6.13
N PHE A 73 6.24 -1.81 -6.09
CA PHE A 73 7.39 -1.81 -6.99
C PHE A 73 7.25 -2.95 -7.99
N LEU A 74 7.17 -2.58 -9.28
CA LEU A 74 6.77 -3.47 -10.35
C LEU A 74 7.98 -3.94 -11.17
N ALA A 75 8.09 -5.25 -11.35
CA ALA A 75 8.93 -5.89 -12.35
C ALA A 75 8.09 -6.88 -13.17
N ASN A 76 8.52 -7.20 -14.40
CA ASN A 76 7.81 -8.18 -15.23
C ASN A 76 8.22 -9.60 -14.87
N GLU A 77 7.90 -10.00 -13.64
CA GLU A 77 8.19 -11.31 -13.09
C GLU A 77 7.17 -12.36 -13.52
N LYS A 78 7.63 -13.62 -13.61
CA LYS A 78 6.72 -14.75 -13.86
C LYS A 78 5.78 -14.94 -12.68
N THR A 79 4.47 -15.03 -12.96
CA THR A 79 3.47 -15.19 -11.94
C THR A 79 3.09 -16.65 -11.67
N ALA A 80 2.39 -16.89 -10.59
CA ALA A 80 1.84 -18.23 -10.27
C ALA A 80 0.76 -18.69 -11.25
N ARG A 81 0.24 -17.80 -12.10
CA ARG A 81 -0.72 -18.11 -13.17
C ARG A 81 -0.02 -18.57 -14.46
N GLY A 82 1.31 -18.42 -14.55
CA GLY A 82 2.10 -18.77 -15.72
C GLY A 82 2.34 -17.61 -16.71
N ASP A 83 1.66 -16.49 -16.53
CA ASP A 83 1.87 -15.22 -17.25
C ASP A 83 2.93 -14.37 -16.55
N PHE A 84 3.07 -13.09 -16.94
CA PHE A 84 3.98 -12.15 -16.29
C PHE A 84 3.22 -11.00 -15.63
N ALA A 85 3.79 -10.46 -14.56
CA ALA A 85 3.13 -9.50 -13.67
C ALA A 85 2.70 -8.19 -14.36
N ILE A 86 3.27 -7.86 -15.52
CA ILE A 86 2.92 -6.66 -16.30
C ILE A 86 2.30 -7.05 -17.67
N ASP A 87 1.82 -8.27 -17.81
CA ASP A 87 1.02 -8.66 -18.97
C ASP A 87 -0.38 -8.02 -18.90
N ALA A 88 -1.04 -7.92 -20.05
CA ALA A 88 -2.40 -7.37 -20.16
C ALA A 88 -3.42 -8.10 -19.26
N SER A 89 -3.19 -9.37 -18.93
CA SER A 89 -3.99 -10.16 -17.98
C SER A 89 -4.03 -9.57 -16.56
N TRP A 90 -3.03 -8.78 -16.18
CA TRP A 90 -2.94 -8.07 -14.90
C TRP A 90 -3.35 -6.60 -15.01
N GLY A 91 -3.62 -6.09 -16.22
CA GLY A 91 -3.96 -4.68 -16.45
C GLY A 91 -5.12 -4.18 -15.58
N GLY A 92 -6.19 -4.98 -15.47
CA GLY A 92 -7.34 -4.67 -14.62
C GLY A 92 -6.98 -4.58 -13.13
N TYR A 93 -6.08 -5.47 -12.65
CA TYR A 93 -5.58 -5.43 -11.27
C TYR A 93 -4.82 -4.13 -11.00
N TRP A 94 -3.86 -3.78 -11.87
CA TRP A 94 -3.04 -2.57 -11.68
C TRP A 94 -3.85 -1.29 -11.81
N LYS A 95 -4.81 -1.27 -12.76
CA LYS A 95 -5.73 -0.13 -12.89
C LYS A 95 -6.54 0.08 -11.60
N ALA A 96 -7.11 -0.98 -11.05
CA ALA A 96 -7.88 -0.89 -9.81
C ALA A 96 -7.02 -0.36 -8.65
N ARG A 97 -5.78 -0.84 -8.50
CA ARG A 97 -4.85 -0.32 -7.48
C ARG A 97 -4.50 1.15 -7.71
N ALA A 98 -4.35 1.55 -8.97
CA ALA A 98 -4.10 2.96 -9.31
C ALA A 98 -5.30 3.85 -8.95
N ASP A 99 -6.52 3.41 -9.25
CA ASP A 99 -7.77 4.11 -8.95
C ASP A 99 -8.02 4.21 -7.43
N GLU A 100 -7.58 3.23 -6.65
CA GLU A 100 -7.62 3.23 -5.18
C GLU A 100 -6.58 4.18 -4.55
N GLY A 101 -5.73 4.81 -5.35
CA GLY A 101 -4.78 5.82 -4.90
C GLY A 101 -3.44 5.28 -4.39
N HIS A 102 -3.13 4.02 -4.65
CA HIS A 102 -1.81 3.46 -4.37
C HIS A 102 -0.71 4.16 -5.20
N ALA A 103 0.52 4.16 -4.70
CA ALA A 103 1.70 4.63 -5.41
C ALA A 103 2.42 3.46 -6.11
N PHE A 104 3.22 3.77 -7.13
CA PHE A 104 3.91 2.76 -7.93
C PHE A 104 5.32 3.22 -8.29
N GLY A 105 6.28 2.32 -8.21
CA GLY A 105 7.66 2.52 -8.63
C GLY A 105 8.16 1.38 -9.52
N SER A 106 9.31 1.56 -10.15
CA SER A 106 9.96 0.52 -10.95
C SER A 106 10.79 -0.41 -10.08
N HIS A 107 10.73 -1.73 -10.38
CA HIS A 107 11.59 -2.74 -9.78
C HIS A 107 12.52 -3.39 -10.83
N THR A 108 12.85 -2.64 -11.88
CA THR A 108 13.47 -3.04 -13.15
C THR A 108 12.61 -4.02 -13.95
N TRP A 109 12.66 -3.92 -15.27
CA TRP A 109 11.81 -4.75 -16.15
C TRP A 109 12.04 -6.24 -15.96
N ARG A 110 13.32 -6.66 -16.02
CA ARG A 110 13.70 -8.08 -15.95
C ARG A 110 14.05 -8.58 -14.55
N HIS A 111 13.71 -7.81 -13.50
CA HIS A 111 14.03 -8.11 -12.10
C HIS A 111 15.50 -8.51 -11.92
N GLY A 112 16.42 -7.68 -12.45
CA GLY A 112 17.82 -8.04 -12.55
C GLY A 112 18.62 -7.72 -11.29
N ARG A 113 19.46 -8.65 -10.87
CA ARG A 113 20.42 -8.41 -9.78
C ARG A 113 21.51 -7.47 -10.25
N ILE A 114 21.76 -6.44 -9.46
CA ILE A 114 22.74 -5.40 -9.72
C ILE A 114 24.04 -5.72 -9.02
N ALA A 115 25.16 -5.52 -9.69
CA ALA A 115 26.52 -5.70 -9.16
C ALA A 115 27.49 -4.65 -9.70
N ALA A 116 28.62 -4.47 -9.05
CA ALA A 116 29.71 -3.68 -9.60
C ALA A 116 30.28 -4.35 -10.85
N ALA A 117 30.66 -3.54 -11.85
CA ALA A 117 31.38 -3.99 -13.03
C ALA A 117 32.44 -2.95 -13.41
N PRO A 118 33.58 -3.33 -14.04
CA PRO A 118 34.66 -2.40 -14.36
C PRO A 118 34.26 -1.25 -15.29
N ARG A 119 33.29 -1.49 -16.19
CA ARG A 119 32.81 -0.51 -17.17
C ARG A 119 31.30 -0.60 -17.30
N GLY A 120 30.55 0.06 -16.40
CA GLY A 120 29.10 0.06 -16.43
C GLY A 120 28.47 -0.53 -15.17
N ILE A 121 27.26 -1.03 -15.34
CA ILE A 121 26.42 -1.60 -14.28
C ILE A 121 26.33 -3.10 -14.53
N GLY A 122 26.90 -3.93 -13.65
CA GLY A 122 26.70 -5.37 -13.67
C GLY A 122 25.21 -5.69 -13.45
N TYR A 123 24.63 -6.46 -14.35
CA TYR A 123 23.20 -6.75 -14.35
C TYR A 123 22.95 -8.21 -14.72
N ARG A 124 22.22 -8.94 -13.88
CA ARG A 124 21.84 -10.33 -14.17
C ARG A 124 20.33 -10.46 -14.14
N PRO A 125 19.68 -10.40 -15.33
CA PRO A 125 18.22 -10.57 -15.43
C PRO A 125 17.77 -11.91 -14.85
N GLN A 126 16.64 -11.92 -14.16
CA GLN A 126 16.00 -13.17 -13.73
C GLN A 126 15.00 -13.69 -14.77
N PHE A 127 14.45 -12.79 -15.58
CA PHE A 127 13.41 -13.10 -16.58
C PHE A 127 13.79 -12.54 -17.96
N GLY A 128 13.12 -13.05 -19.00
CA GLY A 128 13.31 -12.62 -20.39
C GLY A 128 14.44 -13.34 -21.12
N ALA A 129 14.78 -12.85 -22.32
CA ALA A 129 15.71 -13.51 -23.24
C ALA A 129 17.12 -13.76 -22.68
N ASP A 130 17.59 -12.90 -21.76
CA ASP A 130 18.93 -13.01 -21.16
C ASP A 130 18.89 -13.51 -19.72
N ALA A 131 17.81 -14.18 -19.31
CA ALA A 131 17.68 -14.69 -17.96
C ALA A 131 18.88 -15.53 -17.53
N GLY A 132 19.45 -15.18 -16.36
CA GLY A 132 20.63 -15.86 -15.80
C GLY A 132 21.98 -15.46 -16.38
N LYS A 133 22.05 -14.72 -17.50
CA LYS A 133 23.30 -14.23 -18.06
C LYS A 133 23.85 -13.03 -17.28
N SER A 134 25.16 -12.92 -17.15
CA SER A 134 25.80 -11.73 -16.61
C SER A 134 26.01 -10.71 -17.74
N LEU A 135 25.36 -9.57 -17.62
CA LEU A 135 25.44 -8.45 -18.55
C LEU A 135 26.17 -7.28 -17.91
N VAL A 136 26.68 -6.39 -18.74
CA VAL A 136 27.16 -5.06 -18.34
C VAL A 136 26.34 -4.03 -19.10
N LEU A 137 25.54 -3.25 -18.39
CA LEU A 137 24.72 -2.21 -18.96
C LEU A 137 25.44 -0.86 -18.85
N ASP A 138 25.29 -0.04 -19.87
CA ASP A 138 25.55 1.40 -19.75
C ASP A 138 24.36 2.11 -19.05
N ASP A 139 24.54 3.39 -18.76
CA ASP A 139 23.54 4.17 -18.03
C ASP A 139 22.20 4.27 -18.81
N ALA A 140 22.25 4.37 -20.13
CA ALA A 140 21.06 4.44 -20.98
C ALA A 140 20.28 3.12 -20.98
N SER A 141 20.97 1.99 -21.11
CA SER A 141 20.39 0.64 -21.05
C SER A 141 19.78 0.35 -19.69
N PHE A 142 20.43 0.80 -18.61
CA PHE A 142 19.89 0.67 -17.26
C PHE A 142 18.65 1.53 -17.06
N CYS A 143 18.65 2.77 -17.55
CA CYS A 143 17.46 3.62 -17.57
C CYS A 143 16.30 2.99 -18.37
N ALA A 144 16.60 2.28 -19.47
CA ALA A 144 15.59 1.58 -20.23
C ALA A 144 14.91 0.46 -19.44
N GLU A 145 15.65 -0.25 -18.57
CA GLU A 145 15.07 -1.24 -17.64
C GLU A 145 14.04 -0.62 -16.68
N LEU A 146 14.31 0.59 -16.22
CA LEU A 146 13.38 1.31 -15.33
C LEU A 146 12.16 1.85 -16.08
N LYS A 147 12.41 2.51 -17.22
CA LYS A 147 11.38 3.19 -18.02
C LYS A 147 10.43 2.21 -18.71
N ARG A 148 10.88 1.00 -19.05
CA ARG A 148 10.01 0.02 -19.68
C ARG A 148 8.85 -0.38 -18.78
N VAL A 149 9.09 -0.52 -17.48
CA VAL A 149 8.01 -0.76 -16.51
C VAL A 149 6.98 0.36 -16.51
N ASP A 150 7.46 1.61 -16.57
CA ASP A 150 6.60 2.80 -16.61
C ASP A 150 5.73 2.84 -17.87
N VAL A 151 6.33 2.61 -19.05
CA VAL A 151 5.62 2.60 -20.32
C VAL A 151 4.50 1.56 -20.34
N GLU A 152 4.77 0.33 -19.90
CA GLU A 152 3.77 -0.73 -19.87
C GLU A 152 2.68 -0.47 -18.82
N PHE A 153 3.05 0.00 -17.62
CA PHE A 153 2.10 0.36 -16.59
C PHE A 153 1.14 1.48 -17.03
N GLN A 154 1.66 2.48 -17.74
CA GLN A 154 0.85 3.60 -18.22
C GLN A 154 -0.28 3.16 -19.15
N GLN A 155 -0.08 2.08 -19.93
CA GLN A 155 -1.12 1.52 -20.80
C GLN A 155 -2.33 1.02 -20.00
N PHE A 156 -2.11 0.50 -18.80
CA PHE A 156 -3.19 -0.01 -17.94
C PHE A 156 -3.79 1.06 -17.05
N ALA A 157 -2.93 1.87 -16.42
CA ALA A 157 -3.31 2.81 -15.37
C ALA A 157 -3.68 4.21 -15.89
N GLY A 158 -3.38 4.52 -17.18
CA GLY A 158 -3.61 5.84 -17.77
C GLY A 158 -2.73 6.95 -17.18
N ARG A 159 -1.73 6.60 -16.36
CA ARG A 159 -0.79 7.51 -15.73
C ARG A 159 0.58 6.85 -15.56
N PRO A 160 1.67 7.63 -15.50
CA PRO A 160 3.01 7.09 -15.27
C PRO A 160 3.17 6.56 -13.83
N LEU A 161 4.24 5.78 -13.63
CA LEU A 161 4.76 5.48 -12.30
C LEU A 161 5.19 6.77 -11.58
N ASP A 162 5.28 6.70 -10.27
CA ASP A 162 6.02 7.67 -9.49
C ASP A 162 7.52 7.51 -9.81
N ALA A 163 8.27 8.62 -9.82
CA ALA A 163 9.68 8.61 -10.24
C ALA A 163 10.60 8.00 -9.17
N ILE A 164 10.27 6.81 -8.72
CA ILE A 164 10.98 6.02 -7.74
C ILE A 164 11.26 4.61 -8.27
N TRP A 165 12.33 4.00 -7.77
CA TRP A 165 12.65 2.61 -8.10
C TRP A 165 13.26 1.89 -6.89
N ARG A 166 13.21 0.58 -6.90
CA ARG A 166 13.86 -0.31 -5.93
C ARG A 166 14.72 -1.32 -6.66
N ALA A 167 15.93 -1.54 -6.15
CA ALA A 167 16.82 -2.56 -6.69
C ALA A 167 16.34 -3.96 -6.27
N PRO A 168 16.23 -4.93 -7.20
CA PRO A 168 15.92 -6.32 -6.88
C PRO A 168 16.88 -6.91 -5.84
N GLY A 169 16.30 -7.50 -4.77
CA GLY A 169 17.06 -7.99 -3.62
C GLY A 169 17.75 -6.90 -2.79
N GLY A 170 17.34 -5.63 -2.96
CA GLY A 170 17.84 -4.48 -2.19
C GLY A 170 19.30 -4.08 -2.47
N ARG A 171 19.98 -4.73 -3.39
CA ARG A 171 21.40 -4.46 -3.69
C ARG A 171 21.56 -3.58 -4.91
N THR A 172 22.26 -2.48 -4.75
CA THR A 172 22.60 -1.55 -5.82
C THR A 172 24.07 -1.14 -5.75
N THR A 173 24.53 -0.31 -6.67
CA THR A 173 25.85 0.33 -6.70
C THR A 173 25.68 1.82 -6.85
N GLU A 174 26.68 2.61 -6.46
CA GLU A 174 26.69 4.06 -6.66
C GLU A 174 26.42 4.42 -8.13
N ARG A 175 27.05 3.71 -9.06
CA ARG A 175 26.86 3.92 -10.49
C ARG A 175 25.42 3.66 -10.92
N ALA A 176 24.79 2.56 -10.48
CA ALA A 176 23.39 2.26 -10.82
C ALA A 176 22.44 3.30 -10.22
N THR A 177 22.71 3.74 -8.99
CA THR A 177 21.92 4.80 -8.34
C THR A 177 22.07 6.13 -9.08
N ALA A 178 23.30 6.52 -9.47
CA ALA A 178 23.55 7.74 -10.24
C ALA A 178 22.89 7.68 -11.63
N ALA A 179 22.97 6.54 -12.33
CA ALA A 179 22.31 6.34 -13.61
C ALA A 179 20.78 6.46 -13.48
N ALA A 180 20.17 5.81 -12.49
CA ALA A 180 18.73 5.96 -12.23
C ALA A 180 18.35 7.42 -11.94
N GLN A 181 19.14 8.11 -11.12
CA GLN A 181 18.91 9.51 -10.79
C GLN A 181 19.02 10.41 -12.03
N SER A 182 19.96 10.16 -12.92
CA SER A 182 20.13 10.93 -14.17
C SER A 182 18.93 10.81 -15.10
N CYS A 183 18.19 9.71 -15.05
CA CYS A 183 16.96 9.52 -15.80
C CYS A 183 15.67 9.71 -14.97
N GLY A 184 15.80 10.31 -13.79
CA GLY A 184 14.69 10.85 -13.01
C GLY A 184 14.14 9.94 -11.91
N TYR A 185 14.79 8.80 -11.59
CA TYR A 185 14.29 7.86 -10.59
C TYR A 185 15.09 7.93 -9.28
N ALA A 186 14.42 8.15 -8.15
CA ALA A 186 15.01 8.06 -6.82
C ALA A 186 14.99 6.60 -6.33
N HIS A 187 16.13 6.14 -5.77
CA HIS A 187 16.23 4.79 -5.21
C HIS A 187 15.58 4.71 -3.84
N VAL A 188 14.77 3.68 -3.61
CA VAL A 188 14.06 3.44 -2.35
C VAL A 188 14.57 2.16 -1.70
N GLN A 189 15.05 2.28 -0.48
CA GLN A 189 15.36 1.16 0.42
C GLN A 189 14.20 0.94 1.40
N TRP A 190 14.34 -0.05 2.26
CA TRP A 190 13.49 -0.28 3.41
C TRP A 190 14.27 -0.16 4.71
N ALA A 191 13.59 0.14 5.80
CA ALA A 191 14.20 0.17 7.12
C ALA A 191 14.61 -1.25 7.56
N PRO A 192 15.67 -1.42 8.36
CA PRO A 192 16.03 -2.74 8.88
C PRO A 192 14.86 -3.46 9.58
N ALA A 193 14.07 -2.73 10.39
CA ALA A 193 12.87 -3.26 11.01
C ALA A 193 11.70 -3.43 10.02
N GLY A 194 11.75 -2.76 8.90
CA GLY A 194 10.76 -2.82 7.83
C GLY A 194 10.87 -4.05 6.92
N PHE A 195 11.96 -4.80 6.99
CA PHE A 195 12.05 -6.09 6.32
C PHE A 195 11.13 -7.11 7.01
N LEU A 196 9.95 -7.34 6.41
CA LEU A 196 8.92 -8.20 7.02
C LEU A 196 9.29 -9.69 6.99
N GLY A 197 10.27 -10.09 6.17
CA GLY A 197 10.84 -11.43 6.14
C GLY A 197 9.99 -12.46 5.40
N ASP A 198 9.08 -12.02 4.57
CA ASP A 198 8.16 -12.88 3.82
C ASP A 198 8.85 -13.77 2.76
N GLU A 199 10.13 -13.54 2.48
CA GLU A 199 10.97 -14.38 1.62
C GLU A 199 11.85 -15.39 2.39
N LEU A 200 11.89 -15.29 3.73
CA LEU A 200 12.68 -16.19 4.58
C LEU A 200 12.01 -17.57 4.68
N PRO A 201 12.78 -18.66 4.85
CA PRO A 201 12.22 -20.01 5.01
C PRO A 201 11.23 -20.07 6.19
N SER A 202 10.03 -20.56 5.96
CA SER A 202 8.97 -20.60 6.99
C SER A 202 9.29 -21.52 8.15
N GLU A 203 10.08 -22.57 7.92
CA GLU A 203 10.51 -23.53 8.93
C GLU A 203 11.43 -22.87 9.99
N THR A 204 12.27 -21.92 9.53
CA THR A 204 13.20 -21.19 10.41
C THR A 204 12.57 -19.91 10.96
N TYR A 205 11.70 -19.28 10.16
CA TYR A 205 11.05 -18.01 10.45
C TYR A 205 9.53 -18.12 10.32
N PRO A 206 8.84 -18.78 11.28
CA PRO A 206 7.38 -18.88 11.27
C PRO A 206 6.70 -17.51 11.24
N ASN A 207 5.53 -17.43 10.63
CA ASN A 207 4.76 -16.20 10.50
C ASN A 207 4.53 -15.48 11.83
N ALA A 208 4.24 -16.22 12.90
CA ALA A 208 4.04 -15.65 14.24
C ALA A 208 5.29 -14.91 14.76
N VAL A 209 6.49 -15.46 14.50
CA VAL A 209 7.77 -14.84 14.89
C VAL A 209 8.03 -13.58 14.09
N LEU A 210 7.79 -13.62 12.77
CA LEU A 210 7.95 -12.45 11.90
C LEU A 210 6.99 -11.33 12.28
N LEU A 211 5.72 -11.65 12.52
CA LEU A 211 4.71 -10.69 12.95
C LEU A 211 5.06 -10.06 14.31
N ALA A 212 5.43 -10.88 15.31
CA ALA A 212 5.80 -10.38 16.63
C ALA A 212 7.03 -9.45 16.55
N ARG A 213 8.04 -9.80 15.73
CA ARG A 213 9.21 -8.96 15.47
C ARG A 213 8.81 -7.62 14.84
N ALA A 214 8.02 -7.65 13.77
CA ALA A 214 7.56 -6.46 13.07
C ALA A 214 6.78 -5.53 14.01
N LEU A 215 5.81 -6.07 14.76
CA LEU A 215 5.03 -5.29 15.72
C LEU A 215 5.91 -4.67 16.83
N ARG A 216 6.99 -5.33 17.26
CA ARG A 216 7.89 -4.81 18.30
C ARG A 216 8.84 -3.75 17.78
N ASP A 217 9.43 -3.96 16.58
CA ASP A 217 10.62 -3.24 16.12
C ASP A 217 10.33 -2.08 15.18
N ILE A 218 9.20 -2.06 14.47
CA ILE A 218 8.81 -0.99 13.55
C ILE A 218 8.66 0.35 14.28
N ARG A 219 9.22 1.41 13.69
CA ARG A 219 9.26 2.79 14.20
C ARG A 219 8.59 3.76 13.23
N ASP A 220 8.40 4.98 13.71
CA ASP A 220 7.92 6.09 12.90
C ASP A 220 8.89 6.40 11.75
N GLY A 221 8.34 6.59 10.56
CA GLY A 221 9.10 6.84 9.33
C GLY A 221 9.58 5.60 8.60
N ASP A 222 9.40 4.39 9.16
CA ASP A 222 9.90 3.16 8.53
C ASP A 222 9.20 2.85 7.20
N VAL A 223 10.02 2.54 6.18
CA VAL A 223 9.56 1.91 4.94
C VAL A 223 9.55 0.40 5.15
N LEU A 224 8.37 -0.21 5.03
CA LEU A 224 8.15 -1.65 5.16
C LEU A 224 8.20 -2.32 3.79
N MET A 225 8.72 -3.56 3.72
CA MET A 225 8.83 -4.31 2.48
C MET A 225 8.31 -5.74 2.65
N ALA A 226 7.43 -6.13 1.74
CA ALA A 226 6.97 -7.49 1.49
C ALA A 226 6.69 -7.67 -0.01
N HIS A 227 6.19 -8.84 -0.41
CA HIS A 227 5.92 -9.18 -1.81
C HIS A 227 4.46 -9.61 -2.01
N LEU A 228 3.99 -9.52 -3.25
CA LEU A 228 2.67 -10.04 -3.64
C LEU A 228 2.64 -11.57 -3.76
N GLY A 229 3.71 -12.22 -3.37
CA GLY A 229 3.90 -13.66 -3.28
C GLY A 229 5.33 -14.08 -3.57
N ILE A 230 5.79 -15.13 -2.90
CA ILE A 230 7.16 -15.66 -2.99
C ILE A 230 7.11 -17.14 -3.37
N TRP A 231 8.04 -17.58 -4.24
CA TRP A 231 8.10 -18.97 -4.70
C TRP A 231 8.61 -19.93 -3.62
N SER A 232 9.61 -19.51 -2.85
CA SER A 232 10.34 -20.37 -1.93
C SER A 232 9.66 -20.57 -0.56
N ARG A 233 8.71 -19.68 -0.19
CA ARG A 233 8.08 -19.76 1.12
C ARG A 233 6.85 -20.69 1.10
N GLN A 234 6.83 -21.66 2.00
CA GLN A 234 5.73 -22.63 2.09
C GLN A 234 4.52 -22.05 2.85
N GLU A 235 4.74 -21.44 4.02
CA GLU A 235 3.71 -20.75 4.77
C GLU A 235 3.64 -19.28 4.33
N PRO A 236 2.64 -18.86 3.53
CA PRO A 236 2.60 -17.50 2.98
C PRO A 236 2.45 -16.46 4.08
N PHE A 237 3.25 -15.38 4.01
CA PHE A 237 3.18 -14.28 4.97
C PHE A 237 2.00 -13.33 4.68
N ALA A 238 1.46 -13.32 3.48
CA ALA A 238 0.41 -12.40 3.05
C ALA A 238 -0.77 -12.25 4.03
N PRO A 239 -1.31 -13.33 4.65
CA PRO A 239 -2.37 -13.20 5.65
C PRO A 239 -1.96 -12.42 6.89
N MET A 240 -0.65 -12.39 7.21
CA MET A 240 -0.14 -11.67 8.38
C MET A 240 -0.16 -10.15 8.21
N LEU A 241 -0.34 -9.64 6.99
CA LEU A 241 -0.55 -8.20 6.78
C LEU A 241 -1.81 -7.69 7.50
N ASN A 242 -2.85 -8.52 7.63
CA ASN A 242 -4.06 -8.16 8.36
C ASN A 242 -3.78 -7.85 9.85
N PRO A 243 -3.27 -8.78 10.67
CA PRO A 243 -2.93 -8.48 12.07
C PRO A 243 -1.77 -7.49 12.21
N LEU A 244 -0.83 -7.41 11.25
CA LEU A 244 0.23 -6.41 11.27
C LEU A 244 -0.32 -4.99 11.16
N ILE A 245 -1.19 -4.75 10.17
CA ILE A 245 -1.81 -3.44 9.96
C ILE A 245 -2.68 -3.06 11.17
N ALA A 246 -3.50 -3.98 11.67
CA ALA A 246 -4.31 -3.76 12.86
C ALA A 246 -3.46 -3.37 14.08
N GLY A 247 -2.45 -4.16 14.40
CA GLY A 247 -1.59 -3.92 15.57
C GLY A 247 -0.73 -2.66 15.45
N LEU A 248 -0.30 -2.27 14.24
CA LEU A 248 0.37 -0.99 14.03
C LEU A 248 -0.60 0.18 14.21
N LYS A 249 -1.84 0.09 13.70
CA LYS A 249 -2.88 1.11 13.92
C LYS A 249 -3.22 1.27 15.42
N GLU A 250 -3.38 0.18 16.15
CA GLU A 250 -3.58 0.21 17.61
C GLU A 250 -2.44 0.91 18.35
N ARG A 251 -1.22 0.86 17.82
CA ARG A 251 -0.06 1.59 18.32
C ARG A 251 0.02 3.04 17.84
N GLY A 252 -1.00 3.55 17.14
CA GLY A 252 -1.09 4.94 16.65
C GLY A 252 -0.34 5.20 15.35
N PHE A 253 -0.01 4.16 14.58
CA PHE A 253 0.57 4.33 13.24
C PHE A 253 -0.49 4.57 12.19
N CYS A 254 -0.19 5.49 11.26
CA CYS A 254 -0.91 5.67 10.01
C CYS A 254 -0.06 5.16 8.86
N PHE A 255 -0.72 4.63 7.84
CA PHE A 255 -0.08 4.16 6.63
C PHE A 255 -0.18 5.23 5.55
N ARG A 256 0.95 5.54 4.92
CA ARG A 256 1.02 6.48 3.79
C ARG A 256 1.78 5.88 2.63
N THR A 257 1.58 6.44 1.44
CA THR A 257 2.37 6.09 0.26
C THR A 257 3.69 6.85 0.24
N LEU A 258 4.67 6.37 -0.55
CA LEU A 258 5.95 7.07 -0.72
C LEU A 258 5.82 8.44 -1.40
N ARG A 259 4.67 8.76 -2.04
CA ARG A 259 4.38 10.13 -2.50
C ARG A 259 4.36 11.14 -1.35
N GLU A 260 4.07 10.68 -0.14
CA GLU A 260 3.97 11.52 1.06
C GLU A 260 5.25 11.46 1.91
N HIS A 261 6.21 10.58 1.54
CA HIS A 261 7.48 10.44 2.26
C HIS A 261 8.34 11.69 2.08
N PRO A 262 8.93 12.25 3.13
CA PRO A 262 9.72 13.50 3.05
C PRO A 262 10.81 13.49 1.99
N GLU A 263 11.48 12.36 1.79
CA GLU A 263 12.56 12.19 0.82
C GLU A 263 12.04 12.01 -0.61
N TYR A 264 10.96 11.19 -0.80
CA TYR A 264 10.53 10.73 -2.13
C TYR A 264 9.39 11.56 -2.73
N ARG A 265 8.71 12.39 -1.96
CA ARG A 265 7.60 13.24 -2.44
C ARG A 265 7.94 14.15 -3.61
N ARG A 266 9.22 14.50 -3.78
CA ARG A 266 9.69 15.35 -4.89
C ARG A 266 9.90 14.55 -6.18
N ALA A 267 10.05 13.24 -6.08
CA ALA A 267 10.18 12.33 -7.22
C ALA A 267 8.82 11.92 -7.82
N SER A 268 7.72 12.25 -7.15
CA SER A 268 6.38 11.98 -7.69
C SER A 268 6.03 12.96 -8.80
N PRO A 269 5.43 12.50 -9.92
CA PRO A 269 4.93 13.39 -10.93
C PRO A 269 3.95 14.37 -10.28
N ARG A 270 4.13 15.67 -10.49
CA ARG A 270 3.10 16.65 -10.15
C ARG A 270 1.84 16.25 -10.91
N PRO A 271 0.65 16.19 -10.27
CA PRO A 271 -0.58 16.06 -11.02
C PRO A 271 -0.58 17.16 -12.07
N VAL A 272 -0.68 16.78 -13.33
CA VAL A 272 -0.92 17.74 -14.40
C VAL A 272 -2.30 18.31 -14.10
N LEU A 273 -2.34 19.46 -13.45
CA LEU A 273 -3.55 20.25 -13.40
C LEU A 273 -3.92 20.50 -14.86
N ALA A 274 -4.96 19.79 -15.32
CA ALA A 274 -5.52 20.04 -16.63
C ALA A 274 -5.88 21.54 -16.66
N SER A 275 -5.01 22.33 -17.28
CA SER A 275 -5.33 23.71 -17.61
C SER A 275 -6.43 23.64 -18.64
N VAL A 276 -7.67 23.72 -18.18
CA VAL A 276 -8.82 24.05 -19.00
C VAL A 276 -8.57 25.48 -19.47
N ALA A 277 -7.79 25.60 -20.53
CA ALA A 277 -7.73 26.81 -21.31
C ALA A 277 -9.06 26.90 -22.06
N ALA A 278 -10.01 27.57 -21.43
CA ALA A 278 -11.15 28.14 -22.10
C ALA A 278 -10.61 29.16 -23.11
N ARG A 279 -10.33 28.71 -24.34
CA ARG A 279 -10.18 29.64 -25.46
C ARG A 279 -11.60 29.97 -25.93
N GLY A 280 -12.02 31.15 -25.47
CA GLY A 280 -13.25 31.78 -25.93
C GLY A 280 -13.27 31.85 -27.46
N ALA A 281 -14.37 31.37 -27.98
CA ALA A 281 -14.80 31.66 -29.33
C ALA A 281 -15.20 33.15 -29.37
N THR A 282 -14.34 33.98 -29.95
CA THR A 282 -14.75 35.29 -30.44
C THR A 282 -15.07 35.14 -31.91
N GLY A 283 -16.36 35.30 -32.21
CA GLY A 283 -16.88 35.34 -33.56
C GLY A 283 -16.32 36.49 -34.36
N ALA A 284 -16.23 36.28 -35.65
CA ALA A 284 -16.13 37.34 -36.65
C ALA A 284 -17.40 37.39 -37.47
N PRO A 285 -17.94 38.58 -37.77
CA PRO A 285 -19.01 38.68 -38.76
C PRO A 285 -18.45 39.01 -40.14
N ALA A 286 -19.11 38.46 -41.09
CA ALA A 286 -19.43 38.89 -42.46
C ALA A 286 -18.55 39.93 -43.17
N ARG A 287 -18.04 39.59 -44.35
CA ARG A 287 -18.45 40.18 -45.66
C ARG A 287 -18.06 39.25 -46.81
#